data_4aa8c16f82e68e8d4e07686764311731
#
_entry.id   4aa8c16f82e68e8d4e07686764311731
#
_cell.length_a   1.000
_cell.length_b   1.000
_cell.length_c   1.000
_cell.angle_alpha   90.00
_cell.angle_beta   90.00
_cell.angle_gamma   90.00
#
_symmetry.space_group_name_H-M   'P 1'
#
loop_
_entity.id
_entity.type
_entity.pdbx_description
1 polymer ?
#
loop_
_entity_poly.entity_id
_entity_poly.type
_entity_poly.pdbx_seq_one_letter_code
_entity_poly.pdbx_strand_id
1 'polypeptide(L)'
;QGMYTIVDARCAGTEPWLRGGINADAVTVLPYGGAESCRVGEDKLVIAVVRTRDAGAASVENLMAGDRQVFLAAGEQMARAGAACMAETGYSLDIRDLRRRLKDTFLLLSGCDGDNAYPAFDEYGRGALVADGELQYADDLPAAIDEAVAAMKKVIQVL
;
A
#
# COMPACT_ATOMS: atom_id res chain seq x y z
N GLN A 1 20.52 8.50 -11.39
CA GLN A 1 19.17 8.01 -11.72
C GLN A 1 18.34 8.17 -10.46
N GLY A 2 17.30 9.01 -10.51
CA GLY A 2 16.42 9.22 -9.38
C GLY A 2 15.56 7.97 -9.17
N MET A 3 15.79 7.27 -8.06
CA MET A 3 14.88 6.22 -7.58
C MET A 3 13.90 6.86 -6.61
N TYR A 4 12.63 6.49 -6.71
CA TYR A 4 11.63 6.86 -5.74
C TYR A 4 11.82 6.01 -4.48
N THR A 5 11.90 6.66 -3.33
CA THR A 5 12.22 6.00 -2.06
C THR A 5 11.01 6.00 -1.13
N ILE A 6 10.66 4.82 -0.61
CA ILE A 6 9.58 4.65 0.35
C ILE A 6 10.18 4.10 1.65
N VAL A 7 9.91 4.75 2.77
CA VAL A 7 10.26 4.24 4.10
C VAL A 7 9.04 3.54 4.71
N ASP A 8 9.16 2.25 4.97
CA ASP A 8 8.12 1.49 5.67
C ASP A 8 8.28 1.65 7.19
N ALA A 9 7.84 2.80 7.70
CA ALA A 9 8.01 3.18 9.10
C ALA A 9 6.80 2.82 9.99
N ARG A 10 5.60 2.77 9.42
CA ARG A 10 4.33 2.49 10.12
C ARG A 10 4.15 3.29 11.41
N CYS A 11 4.55 4.54 11.39
CA CYS A 11 4.61 5.42 12.56
C CYS A 11 3.49 6.46 12.55
N ALA A 12 3.32 7.16 13.67
CA ALA A 12 2.38 8.27 13.80
C ALA A 12 2.93 9.62 13.29
N GLY A 13 4.25 9.73 13.12
CA GLY A 13 4.92 10.97 12.70
C GLY A 13 5.67 10.82 11.40
N THR A 14 5.47 11.72 10.46
CA THR A 14 6.05 11.66 9.11
C THR A 14 7.31 12.49 8.93
N GLU A 15 7.44 13.58 9.67
CA GLU A 15 8.53 14.57 9.55
C GLU A 15 9.95 14.00 9.56
N PRO A 16 10.33 13.11 10.52
CA PRO A 16 11.70 12.59 10.57
C PRO A 16 12.10 11.83 9.28
N TRP A 17 11.15 11.22 8.62
CA TRP A 17 11.37 10.37 7.45
C TRP A 17 11.35 11.16 6.15
N LEU A 18 10.46 12.14 6.03
CA LEU A 18 10.24 12.89 4.80
C LEU A 18 11.14 14.12 4.69
N ARG A 19 11.46 14.78 5.82
CA ARG A 19 12.22 16.03 5.86
C ARG A 19 13.44 15.98 6.76
N GLY A 20 13.66 14.85 7.41
CA GLY A 20 14.84 14.61 8.23
C GLY A 20 16.02 14.10 7.42
N GLY A 21 16.95 13.40 8.10
CA GLY A 21 18.18 12.90 7.47
C GLY A 21 17.99 11.90 6.35
N ILE A 22 16.86 11.18 6.29
CA ILE A 22 16.56 10.20 5.22
C ILE A 22 16.00 10.90 3.98
N ASN A 23 15.15 11.91 4.16
CA ASN A 23 14.51 12.66 3.08
C ASN A 23 13.84 11.75 2.02
N ALA A 24 13.07 10.75 2.46
CA ALA A 24 12.36 9.84 1.58
C ALA A 24 11.27 10.57 0.76
N ASP A 25 10.87 10.00 -0.37
CA ASP A 25 9.77 10.52 -1.20
C ASP A 25 8.42 10.15 -0.62
N ALA A 26 8.33 8.98 0.05
CA ALA A 26 7.12 8.52 0.72
C ALA A 26 7.42 7.82 2.04
N VAL A 27 6.39 7.74 2.89
CA VAL A 27 6.45 7.02 4.16
C VAL A 27 5.13 6.29 4.43
N THR A 28 5.23 5.09 5.00
CA THR A 28 4.04 4.37 5.48
C THR A 28 3.65 4.82 6.88
N VAL A 29 2.35 4.91 7.13
CA VAL A 29 1.76 5.23 8.43
C VAL A 29 0.66 4.25 8.79
N LEU A 30 0.37 4.10 10.08
CA LEU A 30 -0.84 3.44 10.53
C LEU A 30 -2.02 4.43 10.48
N PRO A 31 -3.21 4.02 10.03
CA PRO A 31 -4.35 4.91 9.83
C PRO A 31 -4.93 5.48 11.13
N TYR A 32 -4.60 4.89 12.25
CA TYR A 32 -5.12 5.29 13.57
C TYR A 32 -4.58 6.63 14.10
N GLY A 33 -3.54 7.19 13.46
CA GLY A 33 -3.10 8.56 13.68
C GLY A 33 -4.05 9.62 13.08
N GLY A 34 -5.01 9.19 12.26
CA GLY A 34 -5.99 10.06 11.62
C GLY A 34 -5.40 10.94 10.50
N ALA A 35 -6.25 11.82 9.97
CA ALA A 35 -5.91 12.66 8.82
C ALA A 35 -4.71 13.59 9.04
N GLU A 36 -4.44 13.98 10.28
CA GLU A 36 -3.29 14.85 10.60
C GLU A 36 -1.95 14.19 10.24
N SER A 37 -1.85 12.86 10.36
CA SER A 37 -0.64 12.13 9.98
C SER A 37 -0.35 12.15 8.47
N CYS A 38 -1.30 12.60 7.66
CA CYS A 38 -1.16 12.70 6.20
C CYS A 38 -0.75 14.10 5.73
N ARG A 39 -0.67 15.07 6.62
CA ARG A 39 -0.28 16.43 6.26
C ARG A 39 1.21 16.53 6.01
N VAL A 40 1.56 16.40 4.74
CA VAL A 40 2.93 16.57 4.24
C VAL A 40 2.92 17.55 3.07
N GLY A 41 4.09 18.02 2.65
CA GLY A 41 4.17 18.89 1.48
C GLY A 41 3.74 18.17 0.19
N GLU A 42 3.39 18.95 -0.84
CA GLU A 42 2.94 18.43 -2.14
C GLU A 42 3.97 17.55 -2.86
N ASP A 43 5.23 17.67 -2.48
CA ASP A 43 6.36 16.91 -3.01
C ASP A 43 6.55 15.52 -2.33
N LYS A 44 5.75 15.18 -1.34
CA LYS A 44 5.87 13.97 -0.53
C LYS A 44 4.56 13.18 -0.52
N LEU A 45 4.66 11.85 -0.34
CA LEU A 45 3.51 10.96 -0.26
C LEU A 45 3.43 10.27 1.09
N VAL A 46 2.22 10.19 1.63
CA VAL A 46 1.89 9.32 2.76
C VAL A 46 1.13 8.11 2.24
N ILE A 47 1.51 6.93 2.71
CA ILE A 47 0.87 5.66 2.37
C ILE A 47 0.31 5.06 3.66
N ALA A 48 -1.02 5.01 3.80
CA ALA A 48 -1.67 4.44 4.96
C ALA A 48 -1.79 2.92 4.82
N VAL A 49 -1.20 2.17 5.76
CA VAL A 49 -1.33 0.70 5.81
C VAL A 49 -2.66 0.37 6.45
N VAL A 50 -3.68 0.15 5.65
CA VAL A 50 -5.07 -0.01 6.11
C VAL A 50 -5.47 -1.46 6.36
N ARG A 51 -4.76 -2.40 5.76
CA ARG A 51 -4.91 -3.84 5.98
C ARG A 51 -3.55 -4.46 6.21
N THR A 52 -3.36 -5.14 7.32
CA THR A 52 -2.07 -5.76 7.66
C THR A 52 -2.16 -7.29 7.62
N ARG A 53 -1.00 -7.95 7.54
CA ARG A 53 -0.90 -9.41 7.56
C ARG A 53 -0.65 -9.97 8.97
N ASP A 54 -0.58 -9.14 9.98
CA ASP A 54 -0.34 -9.56 11.36
C ASP A 54 -1.46 -10.48 11.83
N ALA A 55 -1.12 -11.60 12.47
CA ALA A 55 -2.07 -12.65 12.86
C ALA A 55 -3.23 -12.14 13.74
N GLY A 56 -2.99 -11.11 14.56
CA GLY A 56 -4.00 -10.48 15.41
C GLY A 56 -4.81 -9.38 14.75
N ALA A 57 -4.34 -8.83 13.63
CA ALA A 57 -4.93 -7.63 13.02
C ALA A 57 -6.38 -7.87 12.55
N ALA A 58 -6.68 -9.04 12.02
CA ALA A 58 -8.01 -9.40 11.55
C ALA A 58 -9.09 -9.27 12.64
N SER A 59 -8.75 -9.47 13.92
CA SER A 59 -9.67 -9.31 15.04
C SER A 59 -10.17 -7.87 15.24
N VAL A 60 -9.38 -6.89 14.77
CA VAL A 60 -9.70 -5.46 14.81
C VAL A 60 -10.18 -4.98 13.45
N GLU A 61 -9.44 -5.30 12.41
CA GLU A 61 -9.68 -4.80 11.05
C GLU A 61 -11.01 -5.29 10.46
N ASN A 62 -11.47 -6.50 10.85
CA ASN A 62 -12.75 -7.06 10.44
C ASN A 62 -13.94 -6.62 11.29
N LEU A 63 -13.74 -5.87 12.37
CA LEU A 63 -14.84 -5.31 13.14
C LEU A 63 -15.68 -4.37 12.26
N MET A 64 -16.98 -4.31 12.53
CA MET A 64 -17.87 -3.43 11.78
C MET A 64 -17.87 -2.01 12.36
N ALA A 65 -17.56 -1.06 11.50
CA ALA A 65 -17.68 0.38 11.74
C ALA A 65 -18.87 0.91 10.92
N GLY A 66 -20.06 0.82 11.48
CA GLY A 66 -21.30 1.10 10.75
C GLY A 66 -21.61 0.00 9.74
N ASP A 67 -21.64 0.34 8.45
CA ASP A 67 -21.99 -0.54 7.33
C ASP A 67 -20.77 -1.24 6.69
N ARG A 68 -19.57 -1.04 7.23
CA ARG A 68 -18.32 -1.53 6.65
C ARG A 68 -17.30 -1.94 7.72
N GLN A 69 -16.34 -2.73 7.32
CA GLN A 69 -15.24 -3.14 8.18
C GLN A 69 -14.30 -1.97 8.50
N VAL A 70 -13.62 -2.06 9.65
CA VAL A 70 -12.70 -1.01 10.13
C VAL A 70 -11.63 -0.67 9.11
N PHE A 71 -11.02 -1.67 8.45
CA PHE A 71 -9.97 -1.39 7.45
C PHE A 71 -10.49 -0.58 6.24
N LEU A 72 -11.74 -0.82 5.82
CA LEU A 72 -12.38 -0.05 4.76
C LEU A 72 -12.69 1.38 5.21
N ALA A 73 -13.21 1.54 6.43
CA ALA A 73 -13.49 2.86 7.00
C ALA A 73 -12.20 3.68 7.17
N ALA A 74 -11.13 3.03 7.64
CA ALA A 74 -9.81 3.64 7.76
C ALA A 74 -9.28 4.08 6.39
N GLY A 75 -9.36 3.20 5.38
CA GLY A 75 -8.96 3.52 4.01
C GLY A 75 -9.67 4.74 3.45
N GLU A 76 -10.99 4.80 3.59
CA GLU A 76 -11.77 5.95 3.13
C GLU A 76 -11.36 7.25 3.85
N GLN A 77 -11.11 7.20 5.15
CA GLN A 77 -10.69 8.37 5.91
C GLN A 77 -9.32 8.88 5.45
N MET A 78 -8.36 7.98 5.27
CA MET A 78 -7.01 8.32 4.86
C MET A 78 -6.96 8.81 3.41
N ALA A 79 -7.73 8.19 2.52
CA ALA A 79 -7.86 8.63 1.13
C ALA A 79 -8.44 10.05 1.02
N ARG A 80 -9.47 10.40 1.83
CA ARG A 80 -10.00 11.77 1.90
C ARG A 80 -8.98 12.79 2.39
N ALA A 81 -7.99 12.35 3.18
CA ALA A 81 -6.88 13.18 3.64
C ALA A 81 -5.73 13.28 2.60
N GLY A 82 -5.88 12.65 1.42
CA GLY A 82 -4.90 12.68 0.35
C GLY A 82 -3.84 11.61 0.41
N ALA A 83 -3.95 10.63 1.32
CA ALA A 83 -3.02 9.52 1.39
C ALA A 83 -3.29 8.47 0.30
N ALA A 84 -2.24 7.81 -0.17
CA ALA A 84 -2.33 6.51 -0.79
C ALA A 84 -2.67 5.44 0.27
N CYS A 85 -3.17 4.27 -0.14
CA CYS A 85 -3.46 3.18 0.78
C CYS A 85 -2.64 1.93 0.44
N MET A 86 -2.19 1.23 1.47
CA MET A 86 -1.50 -0.04 1.34
C MET A 86 -2.32 -1.14 2.01
N ALA A 87 -2.39 -2.30 1.36
CA ALA A 87 -2.96 -3.51 1.92
C ALA A 87 -1.98 -4.68 1.78
N GLU A 88 -1.78 -5.37 2.88
CA GLU A 88 -0.96 -6.59 2.97
C GLU A 88 -1.88 -7.80 3.06
N THR A 89 -2.45 -8.19 1.94
CA THR A 89 -3.41 -9.31 1.91
C THR A 89 -3.35 -10.06 0.59
N GLY A 90 -3.45 -11.38 0.67
CA GLY A 90 -3.69 -12.25 -0.49
C GLY A 90 -5.18 -12.48 -0.76
N TYR A 91 -6.09 -11.90 0.01
CA TYR A 91 -7.53 -12.10 -0.17
C TYR A 91 -8.08 -11.13 -1.22
N SER A 92 -8.38 -11.65 -2.40
CA SER A 92 -8.90 -10.86 -3.53
C SER A 92 -10.20 -10.11 -3.21
N LEU A 93 -11.02 -10.60 -2.28
CA LEU A 93 -12.24 -9.91 -1.86
C LEU A 93 -11.94 -8.62 -1.12
N ASP A 94 -10.99 -8.63 -0.18
CA ASP A 94 -10.58 -7.43 0.55
C ASP A 94 -10.04 -6.36 -0.42
N ILE A 95 -9.24 -6.79 -1.40
CA ILE A 95 -8.66 -5.89 -2.41
C ILE A 95 -9.76 -5.28 -3.30
N ARG A 96 -10.73 -6.11 -3.74
CA ARG A 96 -11.88 -5.63 -4.55
C ARG A 96 -12.73 -4.65 -3.77
N ASP A 97 -12.97 -4.91 -2.50
CA ASP A 97 -13.76 -4.02 -1.64
C ASP A 97 -13.03 -2.70 -1.38
N LEU A 98 -11.72 -2.73 -1.17
CA LEU A 98 -10.89 -1.53 -1.11
C LEU A 98 -10.99 -0.75 -2.43
N ARG A 99 -10.74 -1.37 -3.58
CA ARG A 99 -10.80 -0.68 -4.88
C ARG A 99 -12.17 -0.10 -5.18
N ARG A 100 -13.23 -0.83 -4.85
CA ARG A 100 -14.62 -0.35 -5.06
C ARG A 100 -14.89 0.95 -4.29
N ARG A 101 -14.36 1.07 -3.08
CA ARG A 101 -14.54 2.25 -2.22
C ARG A 101 -13.54 3.36 -2.49
N LEU A 102 -12.33 3.00 -2.90
CA LEU A 102 -11.19 3.90 -3.12
C LEU A 102 -10.86 4.02 -4.62
N LYS A 103 -11.87 4.37 -5.44
CA LYS A 103 -11.77 4.33 -6.91
C LYS A 103 -10.57 5.08 -7.47
N ASP A 104 -10.31 6.29 -6.94
CA ASP A 104 -9.26 7.19 -7.42
C ASP A 104 -7.99 7.17 -6.56
N THR A 105 -7.96 6.35 -5.51
CA THR A 105 -6.82 6.29 -4.59
C THR A 105 -5.77 5.33 -5.14
N PHE A 106 -4.50 5.73 -5.07
CA PHE A 106 -3.40 4.85 -5.39
C PHE A 106 -3.34 3.72 -4.35
N LEU A 107 -3.42 2.47 -4.81
CA LEU A 107 -3.30 1.29 -3.96
C LEU A 107 -1.94 0.63 -4.15
N LEU A 108 -1.28 0.35 -3.03
CA LEU A 108 -0.06 -0.45 -2.94
C LEU A 108 -0.41 -1.78 -2.30
N LEU A 109 -0.12 -2.89 -2.97
CA LEU A 109 -0.36 -4.23 -2.43
C LEU A 109 0.93 -4.95 -2.11
N SER A 110 0.92 -5.70 -1.01
CA SER A 110 1.97 -6.59 -0.57
C SER A 110 1.37 -7.94 -0.17
N GLY A 111 2.13 -9.02 -0.34
CA GLY A 111 1.71 -10.36 0.07
C GLY A 111 0.64 -11.00 -0.83
N CYS A 112 0.48 -10.53 -2.05
CA CYS A 112 -0.40 -11.11 -3.06
C CYS A 112 0.41 -11.64 -4.24
N ASP A 113 -0.06 -12.73 -4.82
CA ASP A 113 0.41 -13.20 -6.11
C ASP A 113 -0.22 -12.40 -7.27
N GLY A 114 0.30 -12.61 -8.49
CA GLY A 114 -0.15 -11.87 -9.66
C GLY A 114 -1.66 -11.97 -9.91
N ASP A 115 -2.25 -13.14 -9.77
CA ASP A 115 -3.66 -13.39 -10.07
C ASP A 115 -4.60 -12.67 -9.10
N ASN A 116 -4.18 -12.52 -7.84
CA ASN A 116 -4.95 -11.83 -6.81
C ASN A 116 -4.75 -10.31 -6.79
N ALA A 117 -3.69 -9.81 -7.41
CA ALA A 117 -3.34 -8.40 -7.41
C ALA A 117 -4.13 -7.54 -8.41
N TYR A 118 -4.72 -8.16 -9.44
CA TYR A 118 -5.48 -7.46 -10.47
C TYR A 118 -6.43 -6.37 -9.94
N PRO A 119 -7.24 -6.61 -8.90
CA PRO A 119 -8.17 -5.59 -8.41
C PRO A 119 -7.52 -4.35 -7.78
N ALA A 120 -6.19 -4.35 -7.57
CA ALA A 120 -5.49 -3.17 -7.04
C ALA A 120 -5.39 -2.03 -8.05
N PHE A 121 -5.39 -2.36 -9.34
CA PHE A 121 -5.24 -1.37 -10.39
C PHE A 121 -6.58 -0.72 -10.71
N ASP A 122 -6.56 0.59 -10.93
CA ASP A 122 -7.73 1.32 -11.38
C ASP A 122 -7.89 1.20 -12.92
N GLU A 123 -8.93 1.85 -13.47
CA GLU A 123 -9.20 1.85 -14.91
C GLU A 123 -8.08 2.47 -15.77
N TYR A 124 -7.16 3.21 -15.15
CA TYR A 124 -5.98 3.79 -15.80
C TYR A 124 -4.71 2.97 -15.57
N GLY A 125 -4.82 1.81 -14.93
CA GLY A 125 -3.67 0.97 -14.58
C GLY A 125 -2.83 1.52 -13.42
N ARG A 126 -3.36 2.45 -12.61
CA ARG A 126 -2.63 3.03 -11.47
C ARG A 126 -2.76 2.12 -10.25
N GLY A 127 -1.64 1.73 -9.72
CA GLY A 127 -1.47 0.88 -8.56
C GLY A 127 -0.04 0.40 -8.49
N ALA A 128 0.33 -0.28 -7.44
CA ALA A 128 1.66 -0.89 -7.33
C ALA A 128 1.59 -2.19 -6.53
N LEU A 129 2.55 -3.06 -6.82
CA LEU A 129 2.80 -4.28 -6.07
C LEU A 129 4.15 -4.18 -5.39
N VAL A 130 4.24 -4.69 -4.17
CA VAL A 130 5.50 -4.84 -3.45
C VAL A 130 5.97 -6.27 -3.64
N ALA A 131 7.12 -6.44 -4.28
CA ALA A 131 7.84 -7.68 -4.25
C ALA A 131 8.61 -7.73 -2.92
N ASP A 132 8.04 -8.39 -1.94
CA ASP A 132 8.61 -8.49 -0.60
C ASP A 132 9.24 -9.86 -0.33
N GLY A 133 9.97 -9.92 0.76
CA GLY A 133 10.43 -11.14 1.41
C GLY A 133 11.66 -11.77 0.77
N GLU A 134 11.49 -12.57 -0.24
CA GLU A 134 12.58 -13.46 -0.70
C GLU A 134 13.57 -12.78 -1.66
N LEU A 135 13.18 -11.69 -2.32
CA LEU A 135 14.01 -10.99 -3.29
C LEU A 135 15.37 -10.57 -2.70
N GLN A 136 15.37 -10.05 -1.48
CA GLN A 136 16.59 -9.59 -0.81
C GLN A 136 17.58 -10.72 -0.47
N TYR A 137 17.13 -11.98 -0.52
CA TYR A 137 17.95 -13.16 -0.24
C TYR A 137 18.29 -13.96 -1.49
N ALA A 138 17.93 -13.47 -2.68
CA ALA A 138 18.22 -14.15 -3.92
C ALA A 138 19.73 -14.18 -4.21
N ASP A 139 20.26 -15.31 -4.63
CA ASP A 139 21.68 -15.47 -5.00
C ASP A 139 22.04 -14.60 -6.21
N ASP A 140 21.10 -14.45 -7.16
CA ASP A 140 21.20 -13.54 -8.31
C ASP A 140 20.09 -12.51 -8.22
N LEU A 141 20.35 -11.41 -7.52
CA LEU A 141 19.38 -10.34 -7.31
C LEU A 141 18.89 -9.68 -8.62
N PRO A 142 19.75 -9.37 -9.60
CA PRO A 142 19.30 -8.86 -10.90
C PRO A 142 18.29 -9.78 -11.60
N ALA A 143 18.59 -11.08 -11.70
CA ALA A 143 17.68 -12.04 -12.32
C ALA A 143 16.34 -12.15 -11.56
N ALA A 144 16.38 -12.19 -10.23
CA ALA A 144 15.17 -12.24 -9.40
C ALA A 144 14.30 -10.98 -9.55
N ILE A 145 14.90 -9.80 -9.69
CA ILE A 145 14.19 -8.55 -9.96
C ILE A 145 13.52 -8.61 -11.34
N ASP A 146 14.24 -9.06 -12.37
CA ASP A 146 13.70 -9.16 -13.72
C ASP A 146 12.51 -10.15 -13.78
N GLU A 147 12.58 -11.26 -13.06
CA GLU A 147 11.51 -12.24 -12.95
C GLU A 147 10.28 -11.65 -12.24
N ALA A 148 10.48 -10.97 -11.11
CA ALA A 148 9.42 -10.30 -10.37
C ALA A 148 8.73 -9.22 -11.22
N VAL A 149 9.50 -8.40 -11.93
CA VAL A 149 8.97 -7.38 -12.84
C VAL A 149 8.19 -8.02 -14.00
N ALA A 150 8.67 -9.13 -14.56
CA ALA A 150 7.97 -9.86 -15.63
C ALA A 150 6.65 -10.44 -15.13
N ALA A 151 6.61 -10.99 -13.91
CA ALA A 151 5.39 -11.49 -13.28
C ALA A 151 4.37 -10.36 -13.06
N MET A 152 4.80 -9.21 -12.51
CA MET A 152 3.94 -8.05 -12.30
C MET A 152 3.38 -7.49 -13.62
N LYS A 153 4.19 -7.41 -14.67
CA LYS A 153 3.74 -6.95 -15.98
C LYS A 153 2.63 -7.80 -16.58
N LYS A 154 2.61 -9.11 -16.33
CA LYS A 154 1.54 -9.99 -16.80
C LYS A 154 0.19 -9.63 -16.19
N VAL A 155 0.17 -9.21 -14.93
CA VAL A 155 -1.05 -8.78 -14.23
C VAL A 155 -1.62 -7.50 -14.84
N ILE A 156 -0.75 -6.55 -15.17
CA ILE A 156 -1.14 -5.24 -15.72
C ILE A 156 -1.62 -5.38 -17.19
N GLN A 157 -1.07 -6.33 -17.95
CA GLN A 157 -1.43 -6.53 -19.36
C GLN A 157 -2.83 -7.14 -19.58
N VAL A 158 -3.49 -7.58 -18.53
CA VAL A 158 -4.86 -8.15 -18.59
C VAL A 158 -5.93 -7.06 -18.39
N LEU A 159 -5.53 -5.80 -18.16
CA LEU A 159 -6.41 -4.63 -18.14
C LEU A 159 -6.63 -4.06 -19.54
#